data_17f48f71233aa1ee45eb9c390e8fcaee
#
_entry.id   17f48f71233aa1ee45eb9c390e8fcaee
#
_cell.length_a   1.000
_cell.length_b   1.000
_cell.length_c   1.000
_cell.angle_alpha   90.00
_cell.angle_beta   90.00
_cell.angle_gamma   90.00
#
_symmetry.space_group_name_H-M   'P 1'
#
loop_
_entity.id
_entity.type
_entity.pdbx_description
1 polymer ?
#
loop_
_entity_poly.entity_id
_entity_poly.type
_entity_poly.pdbx_seq_one_letter_code
_entity_poly.pdbx_strand_id
1 'polypeptide(L)'
;MPGGQQYVDAIQRVWDAGDAVLPVDQRLPKEMQKQLIKDMGASEVVNSSGSFSLEGKAVEPGDALVVATSGSTGQPKGVVLTHESLAANAEATSDFLEVDPAVDKWLACLPLSHVGGFSVVVRALHLGAPLEVHDGFNADAVMTAAQEGTTLVSLVPTALQRVDSALFRRVLVGGSSVPEQRPENVIATYGMTETGSGI
;
A
#
# COMPACT_ATOMS: atom_id res chain seq x y z
N MET A 1 -11.59 6.76 4.86
CA MET A 1 -10.72 7.96 5.03
C MET A 1 -9.94 8.11 3.74
N PRO A 2 -9.85 9.28 3.10
CA PRO A 2 -9.04 9.47 1.89
C PRO A 2 -7.55 9.26 2.17
N GLY A 3 -6.75 9.05 1.12
CA GLY A 3 -5.29 9.00 1.23
C GLY A 3 -4.71 10.29 1.82
N GLY A 4 -3.50 10.23 2.36
CA GLY A 4 -2.81 11.36 2.98
C GLY A 4 -2.28 11.06 4.38
N GLN A 5 -1.71 12.07 5.04
CA GLN A 5 -1.05 11.90 6.34
C GLN A 5 -1.97 11.30 7.41
N GLN A 6 -3.23 11.74 7.46
CA GLN A 6 -4.20 11.20 8.43
C GLN A 6 -4.42 9.68 8.30
N TYR A 7 -4.30 9.14 7.07
CA TYR A 7 -4.39 7.71 6.86
C TYR A 7 -3.16 6.98 7.41
N VAL A 8 -1.98 7.53 7.19
CA VAL A 8 -0.72 7.00 7.74
C VAL A 8 -0.74 7.03 9.27
N ASP A 9 -1.17 8.15 9.86
CA ASP A 9 -1.31 8.29 11.31
C ASP A 9 -2.31 7.28 11.90
N ALA A 10 -3.37 6.96 11.15
CA ALA A 10 -4.33 5.94 11.57
C ALA A 10 -3.72 4.54 11.54
N ILE A 11 -2.93 4.20 10.51
CA ILE A 11 -2.19 2.93 10.44
C ILE A 11 -1.26 2.80 11.65
N GLN A 12 -0.45 3.81 11.93
CA GLN A 12 0.50 3.78 13.05
C GLN A 12 -0.21 3.60 14.39
N ARG A 13 -1.32 4.33 14.62
CA ARG A 13 -2.11 4.16 15.86
C ARG A 13 -2.68 2.76 16.03
N VAL A 14 -3.13 2.12 14.96
CA VAL A 14 -3.62 0.74 15.00
C VAL A 14 -2.48 -0.21 15.35
N TRP A 15 -1.31 -0.05 14.75
CA TRP A 15 -0.14 -0.86 15.04
C TRP A 15 0.40 -0.65 16.46
N ASP A 16 0.42 0.59 16.95
CA ASP A 16 0.83 0.93 18.32
C ASP A 16 -0.11 0.31 19.38
N ALA A 17 -1.37 0.09 19.02
CA ALA A 17 -2.34 -0.62 19.86
C ALA A 17 -2.16 -2.16 19.85
N GLY A 18 -1.29 -2.70 18.96
CA GLY A 18 -1.09 -4.13 18.77
C GLY A 18 -2.15 -4.79 17.88
N ASP A 19 -2.87 -4.00 17.11
CA ASP A 19 -3.92 -4.44 16.19
C ASP A 19 -3.44 -4.48 14.73
N ALA A 20 -4.17 -5.21 13.88
CA ALA A 20 -3.91 -5.26 12.44
C ALA A 20 -4.84 -4.31 11.66
N VAL A 21 -4.31 -3.73 10.61
CA VAL A 21 -5.05 -2.84 9.71
C VAL A 21 -5.79 -3.66 8.65
N LEU A 22 -7.08 -3.41 8.45
CA LEU A 22 -7.86 -3.86 7.29
C LEU A 22 -8.17 -2.65 6.40
N PRO A 23 -7.39 -2.38 5.36
CA PRO A 23 -7.64 -1.26 4.46
C PRO A 23 -8.82 -1.58 3.53
N VAL A 24 -9.87 -0.77 3.60
CA VAL A 24 -11.09 -0.94 2.80
C VAL A 24 -11.10 0.07 1.65
N ASP A 25 -11.28 -0.43 0.42
CA ASP A 25 -11.38 0.43 -0.76
C ASP A 25 -12.65 1.30 -0.70
N GLN A 26 -12.45 2.60 -0.64
CA GLN A 26 -13.54 3.56 -0.54
C GLN A 26 -14.36 3.71 -1.83
N ARG A 27 -13.84 3.23 -2.96
CA ARG A 27 -14.53 3.21 -4.25
C ARG A 27 -15.59 2.12 -4.32
N LEU A 28 -15.54 1.13 -3.44
CA LEU A 28 -16.60 0.11 -3.33
C LEU A 28 -17.92 0.73 -2.89
N PRO A 29 -19.05 0.22 -3.35
CA PRO A 29 -20.36 0.57 -2.82
C PRO A 29 -20.41 0.38 -1.30
N LYS A 30 -21.10 1.27 -0.58
CA LYS A 30 -21.15 1.24 0.88
C LYS A 30 -21.59 -0.10 1.47
N GLU A 31 -22.55 -0.77 0.85
CA GLU A 31 -22.99 -2.09 1.30
C GLU A 31 -21.89 -3.15 1.13
N MET A 32 -21.10 -3.08 0.07
CA MET A 32 -19.95 -3.97 -0.11
C MET A 32 -18.85 -3.69 0.91
N GLN A 33 -18.60 -2.41 1.25
CA GLN A 33 -17.66 -2.05 2.32
C GLN A 33 -18.10 -2.65 3.66
N LYS A 34 -19.38 -2.51 4.03
CA LYS A 34 -19.95 -3.07 5.26
C LYS A 34 -19.86 -4.59 5.30
N GLN A 35 -20.20 -5.24 4.17
CA GLN A 35 -20.11 -6.70 4.06
C GLN A 35 -18.68 -7.18 4.22
N LEU A 36 -17.71 -6.52 3.56
CA LEU A 36 -16.29 -6.84 3.66
C LEU A 36 -15.77 -6.72 5.11
N ILE A 37 -16.08 -5.61 5.77
CA ILE A 37 -15.73 -5.36 7.17
C ILE A 37 -16.26 -6.48 8.08
N LYS A 38 -17.53 -6.88 7.87
CA LYS A 38 -18.16 -7.97 8.60
C LYS A 38 -17.52 -9.32 8.32
N ASP A 39 -17.30 -9.63 7.04
CA ASP A 39 -16.73 -10.93 6.62
C ASP A 39 -15.29 -11.12 7.12
N MET A 40 -14.52 -10.05 7.18
CA MET A 40 -13.16 -10.06 7.72
C MET A 40 -13.13 -10.00 9.26
N GLY A 41 -14.27 -9.74 9.91
CA GLY A 41 -14.37 -9.74 11.36
C GLY A 41 -13.66 -8.56 12.04
N ALA A 42 -13.67 -7.38 11.41
CA ALA A 42 -13.06 -6.19 12.00
C ALA A 42 -13.77 -5.80 13.32
N SER A 43 -12.98 -5.42 14.32
CA SER A 43 -13.46 -4.99 15.65
C SER A 43 -13.67 -3.49 15.78
N GLU A 44 -13.11 -2.72 14.87
CA GLU A 44 -13.22 -1.27 14.84
C GLU A 44 -13.18 -0.72 13.40
N VAL A 45 -13.90 0.34 13.16
CA VAL A 45 -13.83 1.13 11.92
C VAL A 45 -13.33 2.52 12.23
N VAL A 46 -12.21 2.89 11.63
CA VAL A 46 -11.67 4.26 11.69
C VAL A 46 -11.93 4.98 10.37
N ASN A 47 -12.56 6.14 10.43
CA ASN A 47 -12.82 7.00 9.27
C ASN A 47 -12.66 8.49 9.61
N SER A 48 -12.94 9.39 8.67
CA SER A 48 -12.84 10.84 8.88
C SER A 48 -13.81 11.40 9.93
N SER A 49 -14.84 10.65 10.32
CA SER A 49 -15.83 11.06 11.34
C SER A 49 -15.48 10.54 12.74
N GLY A 50 -14.47 9.67 12.86
CA GLY A 50 -14.03 9.09 14.13
C GLY A 50 -13.85 7.58 14.06
N SER A 51 -13.93 6.97 15.23
CA SER A 51 -13.75 5.54 15.46
C SER A 51 -15.04 4.92 15.98
N PHE A 52 -15.39 3.73 15.50
CA PHE A 52 -16.64 3.02 15.80
C PHE A 52 -16.32 1.55 16.11
N SER A 53 -16.62 1.11 17.33
CA SER A 53 -16.44 -0.28 17.72
C SER A 53 -17.48 -1.20 17.07
N LEU A 54 -17.06 -2.42 16.76
CA LEU A 54 -17.85 -3.49 16.18
C LEU A 54 -17.66 -4.79 17.00
N GLU A 55 -18.55 -5.75 16.78
CA GLU A 55 -18.34 -7.12 17.25
C GLU A 55 -17.42 -7.84 16.23
N GLY A 56 -16.12 -7.83 16.51
CA GLY A 56 -15.10 -8.41 15.65
C GLY A 56 -14.31 -9.52 16.33
N LYS A 57 -13.24 -9.95 15.65
CA LYS A 57 -12.30 -10.96 16.14
C LYS A 57 -11.00 -10.29 16.51
N ALA A 58 -10.40 -10.72 17.60
CA ALA A 58 -9.04 -10.33 17.92
C ALA A 58 -8.07 -10.90 16.88
N VAL A 59 -7.02 -10.17 16.60
CA VAL A 59 -5.88 -10.62 15.80
C VAL A 59 -4.89 -11.40 16.68
N GLU A 60 -4.00 -12.15 16.05
CA GLU A 60 -2.92 -12.81 16.78
C GLU A 60 -1.76 -11.82 17.01
N PRO A 61 -0.98 -12.01 18.10
CA PRO A 61 0.19 -11.16 18.33
C PRO A 61 1.15 -11.19 17.13
N GLY A 62 1.48 -10.03 16.61
CA GLY A 62 2.36 -9.87 15.45
C GLY A 62 1.63 -9.68 14.13
N ASP A 63 0.33 -9.90 14.03
CA ASP A 63 -0.46 -9.55 12.86
C ASP A 63 -0.44 -8.03 12.64
N ALA A 64 -0.25 -7.60 11.39
CA ALA A 64 -0.12 -6.19 11.06
C ALA A 64 -1.11 -5.70 9.99
N LEU A 65 -1.45 -6.56 9.05
CA LEU A 65 -2.24 -6.20 7.89
C LEU A 65 -3.13 -7.36 7.45
N VAL A 66 -4.40 -7.08 7.23
CA VAL A 66 -5.34 -8.01 6.58
C VAL A 66 -5.73 -7.44 5.23
N VAL A 67 -5.38 -8.11 4.14
CA VAL A 67 -5.76 -7.70 2.79
C VAL A 67 -6.85 -8.62 2.27
N ALA A 68 -7.99 -8.04 1.94
CA ALA A 68 -9.07 -8.80 1.33
C ALA A 68 -8.77 -9.08 -0.16
N THR A 69 -8.84 -10.36 -0.53
CA THR A 69 -8.65 -10.82 -1.90
C THR A 69 -9.92 -11.47 -2.42
N SER A 70 -10.15 -11.40 -3.74
CA SER A 70 -11.24 -12.13 -4.37
C SER A 70 -10.92 -13.63 -4.36
N GLY A 71 -11.51 -14.37 -3.42
CA GLY A 71 -11.33 -15.82 -3.38
C GLY A 71 -11.86 -16.51 -4.65
N SER A 72 -11.22 -17.61 -5.07
CA SER A 72 -11.64 -18.43 -6.22
C SER A 72 -13.07 -18.97 -6.11
N THR A 73 -13.67 -18.94 -4.92
CA THR A 73 -15.04 -19.37 -4.61
C THR A 73 -16.04 -18.20 -4.63
N GLY A 74 -15.64 -17.00 -5.03
CA GLY A 74 -16.47 -15.79 -5.02
C GLY A 74 -16.67 -15.15 -3.65
N GLN A 75 -16.20 -15.78 -2.58
CA GLN A 75 -16.18 -15.20 -1.24
C GLN A 75 -14.81 -14.50 -0.99
N PRO A 76 -14.79 -13.25 -0.49
CA PRO A 76 -13.55 -12.60 -0.13
C PRO A 76 -12.78 -13.40 0.94
N LYS A 77 -11.46 -13.48 0.77
CA LYS A 77 -10.55 -14.08 1.77
C LYS A 77 -9.63 -13.00 2.30
N GLY A 78 -9.42 -12.99 3.62
CA GLY A 78 -8.42 -12.16 4.26
C GLY A 78 -7.05 -12.84 4.22
N VAL A 79 -6.07 -12.21 3.60
CA VAL A 79 -4.67 -12.59 3.73
C VAL A 79 -4.08 -11.79 4.87
N VAL A 80 -3.58 -12.49 5.89
CA VAL A 80 -2.94 -11.89 7.06
C VAL A 80 -1.44 -11.80 6.83
N LEU A 81 -0.88 -10.62 7.02
CA LEU A 81 0.55 -10.35 6.95
C LEU A 81 1.02 -9.84 8.31
N THR A 82 2.13 -10.39 8.80
CA THR A 82 2.72 -10.02 10.09
C THR A 82 3.64 -8.82 9.95
N HIS A 83 3.93 -8.13 11.05
CA HIS A 83 4.96 -7.09 11.10
C HIS A 83 6.31 -7.61 10.59
N GLU A 84 6.70 -8.83 10.97
CA GLU A 84 7.94 -9.45 10.53
C GLU A 84 7.99 -9.63 9.01
N SER A 85 6.91 -10.16 8.40
CA SER A 85 6.86 -10.36 6.94
C SER A 85 6.85 -9.05 6.17
N LEU A 86 6.16 -8.03 6.69
CA LEU A 86 6.15 -6.69 6.10
C LEU A 86 7.52 -6.02 6.21
N ALA A 87 8.19 -6.12 7.35
CA ALA A 87 9.53 -5.59 7.56
C ALA A 87 10.55 -6.25 6.63
N ALA A 88 10.56 -7.59 6.56
CA ALA A 88 11.47 -8.33 5.68
C ALA A 88 11.30 -7.94 4.20
N ASN A 89 10.05 -7.79 3.73
CA ASN A 89 9.80 -7.31 2.37
C ASN A 89 10.25 -5.86 2.16
N ALA A 90 10.02 -5.00 3.16
CA ALA A 90 10.45 -3.59 3.09
C ALA A 90 11.98 -3.48 3.03
N GLU A 91 12.71 -4.23 3.86
CA GLU A 91 14.17 -4.28 3.87
C GLU A 91 14.70 -4.78 2.53
N ALA A 92 14.29 -5.97 2.08
CA ALA A 92 14.75 -6.56 0.83
C ALA A 92 14.52 -5.65 -0.38
N THR A 93 13.34 -5.01 -0.47
CA THR A 93 13.03 -4.08 -1.55
C THR A 93 13.89 -2.82 -1.46
N SER A 94 14.10 -2.30 -0.27
CA SER A 94 14.85 -1.06 -0.06
C SER A 94 16.34 -1.24 -0.31
N ASP A 95 16.90 -2.37 0.11
CA ASP A 95 18.28 -2.75 -0.18
C ASP A 95 18.50 -2.90 -1.70
N PHE A 96 17.59 -3.60 -2.37
CA PHE A 96 17.65 -3.77 -3.82
C PHE A 96 17.58 -2.43 -4.59
N LEU A 97 16.79 -1.48 -4.10
CA LEU A 97 16.65 -0.14 -4.69
C LEU A 97 17.71 0.84 -4.23
N GLU A 98 18.57 0.44 -3.29
CA GLU A 98 19.56 1.31 -2.65
C GLU A 98 18.88 2.59 -2.10
N VAL A 99 17.81 2.41 -1.31
CA VAL A 99 17.04 3.54 -0.77
C VAL A 99 17.83 4.27 0.30
N ASP A 100 18.03 5.55 0.12
CA ASP A 100 18.62 6.45 1.12
C ASP A 100 17.53 7.39 1.68
N PRO A 101 17.08 7.20 2.95
CA PRO A 101 16.05 8.05 3.55
C PRO A 101 16.41 9.54 3.63
N ALA A 102 17.70 9.90 3.49
CA ALA A 102 18.14 11.29 3.51
C ALA A 102 17.87 12.03 2.19
N VAL A 103 17.74 11.30 1.09
CA VAL A 103 17.57 11.88 -0.26
C VAL A 103 16.35 11.34 -1.00
N ASP A 104 15.85 10.16 -0.60
CA ASP A 104 14.71 9.53 -1.25
C ASP A 104 13.38 9.85 -0.57
N LYS A 105 12.36 10.05 -1.38
CA LYS A 105 10.97 10.23 -0.95
C LYS A 105 10.06 9.30 -1.73
N TRP A 106 9.24 8.53 -1.02
CA TRP A 106 8.25 7.64 -1.60
C TRP A 106 6.95 8.35 -1.96
N LEU A 107 6.33 7.95 -3.06
CA LEU A 107 4.96 8.31 -3.42
C LEU A 107 4.05 7.07 -3.40
N ALA A 108 3.06 7.07 -2.52
CA ALA A 108 1.96 6.12 -2.51
C ALA A 108 0.76 6.70 -3.27
N CYS A 109 0.58 6.32 -4.52
CA CYS A 109 -0.52 6.76 -5.38
C CYS A 109 -1.42 5.62 -5.89
N LEU A 110 -1.09 4.37 -5.55
CA LEU A 110 -1.95 3.22 -5.80
C LEU A 110 -2.92 3.03 -4.61
N PRO A 111 -4.06 2.34 -4.83
CA PRO A 111 -5.02 2.08 -3.76
C PRO A 111 -4.38 1.34 -2.59
N LEU A 112 -4.48 1.91 -1.40
CA LEU A 112 -3.91 1.33 -0.16
C LEU A 112 -4.67 0.09 0.32
N SER A 113 -5.82 -0.22 -0.27
CA SER A 113 -6.55 -1.48 -0.07
C SER A 113 -5.91 -2.69 -0.76
N HIS A 114 -4.90 -2.46 -1.58
CA HIS A 114 -4.10 -3.50 -2.24
C HIS A 114 -2.67 -3.48 -1.71
N VAL A 115 -2.08 -4.67 -1.60
CA VAL A 115 -0.71 -4.82 -1.07
C VAL A 115 0.31 -3.99 -1.84
N GLY A 116 0.17 -3.83 -3.16
CA GLY A 116 1.08 -3.01 -3.98
C GLY A 116 1.08 -1.52 -3.62
N GLY A 117 -0.06 -0.98 -3.18
CA GLY A 117 -0.14 0.39 -2.66
C GLY A 117 0.28 0.48 -1.20
N PHE A 118 -0.20 -0.45 -0.36
CA PHE A 118 0.10 -0.45 1.07
C PHE A 118 1.59 -0.66 1.37
N SER A 119 2.27 -1.51 0.60
CA SER A 119 3.70 -1.77 0.78
C SER A 119 4.59 -0.54 0.61
N VAL A 120 4.15 0.47 -0.15
CA VAL A 120 4.88 1.75 -0.25
C VAL A 120 4.87 2.48 1.10
N VAL A 121 3.73 2.49 1.79
CA VAL A 121 3.61 3.06 3.15
C VAL A 121 4.49 2.28 4.12
N VAL A 122 4.45 0.95 4.06
CA VAL A 122 5.29 0.08 4.91
C VAL A 122 6.78 0.38 4.72
N ARG A 123 7.26 0.44 3.47
CA ARG A 123 8.67 0.72 3.15
C ARG A 123 9.12 2.07 3.68
N ALA A 124 8.30 3.10 3.46
CA ALA A 124 8.62 4.44 3.95
C ALA A 124 8.67 4.50 5.49
N LEU A 125 7.68 3.92 6.17
CA LEU A 125 7.63 3.90 7.64
C LEU A 125 8.75 3.07 8.24
N HIS A 126 9.05 1.89 7.67
CA HIS A 126 10.08 0.99 8.17
C HIS A 126 11.47 1.62 8.13
N LEU A 127 11.79 2.33 7.05
CA LEU A 127 13.09 3.00 6.87
C LEU A 127 13.14 4.41 7.45
N GLY A 128 12.01 4.99 7.85
CA GLY A 128 11.94 6.40 8.22
C GLY A 128 12.13 7.35 7.02
N ALA A 129 11.84 6.87 5.79
CA ALA A 129 11.95 7.69 4.60
C ALA A 129 10.72 8.61 4.45
N PRO A 130 10.91 9.83 3.91
CA PRO A 130 9.81 10.72 3.57
C PRO A 130 8.77 10.04 2.68
N LEU A 131 7.48 10.31 2.96
CA LEU A 131 6.35 9.71 2.27
C LEU A 131 5.32 10.75 1.88
N GLU A 132 4.89 10.69 0.63
CA GLU A 132 3.71 11.40 0.14
C GLU A 132 2.61 10.39 -0.22
N VAL A 133 1.37 10.66 0.19
CA VAL A 133 0.24 9.75 -0.03
C VAL A 133 -0.88 10.49 -0.75
N HIS A 134 -1.22 10.01 -1.95
CA HIS A 134 -2.36 10.50 -2.73
C HIS A 134 -3.61 9.65 -2.47
N ASP A 135 -4.78 10.23 -2.68
CA ASP A 135 -6.08 9.53 -2.55
C ASP A 135 -6.35 8.54 -3.70
N GLY A 136 -5.40 8.41 -4.60
CA GLY A 136 -5.43 7.52 -5.76
C GLY A 136 -4.54 8.03 -6.88
N PHE A 137 -4.50 7.28 -7.98
CA PHE A 137 -3.67 7.62 -9.13
C PHE A 137 -4.28 8.76 -9.95
N ASN A 138 -3.53 9.84 -10.09
CA ASN A 138 -3.75 10.93 -11.05
C ASN A 138 -2.40 11.26 -11.70
N ALA A 139 -2.30 11.17 -13.02
CA ALA A 139 -1.02 11.31 -13.74
C ALA A 139 -0.37 12.69 -13.52
N ASP A 140 -1.15 13.77 -13.58
CA ASP A 140 -0.62 15.13 -13.41
C ASP A 140 -0.12 15.34 -11.98
N ALA A 141 -0.87 14.90 -10.99
CA ALA A 141 -0.46 14.96 -9.58
C ALA A 141 0.81 14.14 -9.30
N VAL A 142 0.93 12.95 -9.92
CA VAL A 142 2.14 12.09 -9.80
C VAL A 142 3.36 12.77 -10.42
N MET A 143 3.22 13.40 -11.58
CA MET A 143 4.31 14.15 -12.22
C MET A 143 4.68 15.41 -11.42
N THR A 144 3.69 16.10 -10.85
CA THR A 144 3.93 17.26 -9.96
C THR A 144 4.72 16.81 -8.72
N ALA A 145 4.32 15.72 -8.05
CA ALA A 145 5.05 15.20 -6.90
C ALA A 145 6.50 14.84 -7.23
N ALA A 146 6.77 14.29 -8.42
CA ALA A 146 8.13 14.01 -8.87
C ALA A 146 8.95 15.30 -9.05
N GLN A 147 8.36 16.35 -9.64
CA GLN A 147 9.00 17.66 -9.78
C GLN A 147 9.26 18.34 -8.43
N GLU A 148 8.45 18.03 -7.42
CA GLU A 148 8.58 18.50 -6.03
C GLU A 148 9.47 17.60 -5.16
N GLY A 149 10.23 16.67 -5.77
CA GLY A 149 11.29 15.91 -5.12
C GLY A 149 10.92 14.48 -4.70
N THR A 150 9.79 13.94 -5.13
CA THR A 150 9.52 12.52 -4.98
C THR A 150 10.40 11.72 -5.93
N THR A 151 11.16 10.75 -5.40
CA THR A 151 12.16 9.98 -6.16
C THR A 151 11.75 8.54 -6.43
N LEU A 152 10.84 7.98 -5.62
CA LEU A 152 10.43 6.59 -5.65
C LEU A 152 8.92 6.45 -5.79
N VAL A 153 8.46 5.59 -6.70
CA VAL A 153 7.04 5.33 -6.90
C VAL A 153 6.78 3.88 -7.29
N SER A 154 5.63 3.33 -6.86
CA SER A 154 5.12 2.04 -7.36
C SER A 154 3.91 2.28 -8.24
N LEU A 155 3.90 1.66 -9.43
CA LEU A 155 2.86 1.82 -10.44
C LEU A 155 2.40 0.45 -10.98
N VAL A 156 1.25 0.44 -11.62
CA VAL A 156 0.83 -0.65 -12.52
C VAL A 156 1.16 -0.26 -13.96
N PRO A 157 1.29 -1.22 -14.91
CA PRO A 157 1.68 -0.91 -16.29
C PRO A 157 0.81 0.15 -16.98
N THR A 158 -0.49 0.16 -16.72
CA THR A 158 -1.41 1.17 -17.27
C THR A 158 -1.21 2.57 -16.70
N ALA A 159 -0.72 2.69 -15.47
CA ALA A 159 -0.35 3.96 -14.85
C ALA A 159 1.01 4.45 -15.37
N LEU A 160 1.98 3.55 -15.53
CA LEU A 160 3.29 3.87 -16.11
C LEU A 160 3.18 4.55 -17.48
N GLN A 161 2.28 4.09 -18.34
CA GLN A 161 2.06 4.66 -19.68
C GLN A 161 1.56 6.12 -19.68
N ARG A 162 1.16 6.63 -18.52
CA ARG A 162 0.55 7.95 -18.35
C ARG A 162 1.44 8.96 -17.65
N VAL A 163 2.65 8.56 -17.26
CA VAL A 163 3.61 9.40 -16.55
C VAL A 163 4.98 9.34 -17.24
N ASP A 164 5.77 10.39 -17.08
CA ASP A 164 7.17 10.36 -17.48
C ASP A 164 8.00 9.71 -16.36
N SER A 165 8.40 8.46 -16.59
CA SER A 165 9.21 7.71 -15.63
C SER A 165 10.60 8.31 -15.39
N ALA A 166 11.11 9.13 -16.31
CA ALA A 166 12.43 9.77 -16.18
C ALA A 166 12.48 10.81 -15.05
N LEU A 167 11.33 11.25 -14.56
CA LEU A 167 11.23 12.16 -13.41
C LEU A 167 11.56 11.47 -12.06
N PHE A 168 11.59 10.14 -12.03
CA PHE A 168 11.83 9.35 -10.81
C PHE A 168 13.21 8.69 -10.84
N ARG A 169 13.84 8.54 -9.70
CA ARG A 169 15.05 7.73 -9.56
C ARG A 169 14.76 6.24 -9.79
N ARG A 170 13.67 5.73 -9.22
CA ARG A 170 13.21 4.36 -9.42
C ARG A 170 11.68 4.29 -9.50
N VAL A 171 11.20 3.48 -10.41
CA VAL A 171 9.77 3.15 -10.58
C VAL A 171 9.60 1.64 -10.47
N LEU A 172 8.90 1.17 -9.45
CA LEU A 172 8.49 -0.24 -9.35
C LEU A 172 7.22 -0.47 -10.15
N VAL A 173 7.19 -1.48 -10.99
CA VAL A 173 6.02 -1.79 -11.82
C VAL A 173 5.64 -3.25 -11.68
N GLY A 174 4.39 -3.49 -11.29
CA GLY A 174 3.87 -4.84 -11.08
C GLY A 174 2.36 -4.93 -11.16
N GLY A 175 1.80 -6.04 -10.67
CA GLY A 175 0.36 -6.30 -10.65
C GLY A 175 -0.21 -6.88 -11.95
N SER A 176 0.54 -6.83 -13.06
CA SER A 176 0.24 -7.49 -14.33
C SER A 176 1.52 -7.58 -15.18
N SER A 177 1.42 -8.14 -16.40
CA SER A 177 2.58 -8.25 -17.30
C SER A 177 3.22 -6.90 -17.56
N VAL A 178 4.52 -6.80 -17.27
CA VAL A 178 5.33 -5.60 -17.49
C VAL A 178 6.05 -5.72 -18.82
N PRO A 179 6.12 -4.65 -19.66
CA PRO A 179 6.86 -4.68 -20.92
C PRO A 179 8.33 -5.05 -20.71
N GLU A 180 8.89 -5.89 -21.59
CA GLU A 180 10.31 -6.26 -21.56
C GLU A 180 11.20 -5.05 -21.84
N GLN A 181 10.85 -4.26 -22.87
CA GLN A 181 11.56 -3.02 -23.19
C GLN A 181 11.02 -1.90 -22.29
N ARG A 182 11.88 -1.41 -21.42
CA ARG A 182 11.57 -0.33 -20.46
C ARG A 182 12.85 0.43 -20.09
N PRO A 183 12.74 1.68 -19.62
CA PRO A 183 13.87 2.44 -19.08
C PRO A 183 14.55 1.72 -17.92
N GLU A 184 15.84 1.94 -17.72
CA GLU A 184 16.64 1.28 -16.66
C GLU A 184 16.15 1.56 -15.24
N ASN A 185 15.57 2.74 -15.02
CA ASN A 185 14.98 3.11 -13.71
C ASN A 185 13.62 2.49 -13.47
N VAL A 186 13.02 1.81 -14.45
CA VAL A 186 11.74 1.08 -14.33
C VAL A 186 12.02 -0.38 -14.05
N ILE A 187 11.70 -0.81 -12.85
CA ILE A 187 11.97 -2.16 -12.34
C ILE A 187 10.67 -2.96 -12.35
N ALA A 188 10.68 -4.08 -13.08
CA ALA A 188 9.56 -5.01 -13.06
C ALA A 188 9.58 -5.81 -11.75
N THR A 189 8.44 -5.88 -11.09
CA THR A 189 8.26 -6.67 -9.88
C THR A 189 7.22 -7.76 -10.10
N TYR A 190 7.41 -8.88 -9.43
CA TYR A 190 6.43 -9.94 -9.34
C TYR A 190 6.09 -10.20 -7.87
N GLY A 191 4.81 -10.28 -7.54
CA GLY A 191 4.38 -10.59 -6.18
C GLY A 191 2.89 -10.86 -6.08
N MET A 192 2.52 -11.38 -4.95
CA MET A 192 1.14 -11.70 -4.57
C MET A 192 0.83 -11.02 -3.23
N THR A 193 -0.46 -11.02 -2.87
CA THR A 193 -0.86 -10.51 -1.55
C THR A 193 -0.18 -11.30 -0.43
N GLU A 194 -0.08 -12.61 -0.59
CA GLU A 194 0.50 -13.54 0.38
C GLU A 194 2.02 -13.36 0.59
N THR A 195 2.70 -12.70 -0.35
CA THR A 195 4.14 -12.37 -0.23
C THR A 195 4.39 -10.95 0.28
N GLY A 196 3.36 -10.22 0.65
CA GLY A 196 3.47 -8.85 1.17
C GLY A 196 3.78 -7.79 0.13
N SER A 197 3.80 -8.11 -1.12
CA SER A 197 4.09 -7.35 -2.33
C SER A 197 5.12 -8.08 -3.21
N GLY A 198 5.63 -7.41 -4.25
CA GLY A 198 6.65 -7.98 -5.12
C GLY A 198 8.06 -7.48 -4.79
N ILE A 199 8.99 -8.30 -5.19
CA ILE A 199 10.42 -8.00 -5.29
C ILE A 199 10.75 -7.83 -6.77
#